data_f0f69124fe5c83392917035e4326e3b4
#
_entry.id   f0f69124fe5c83392917035e4326e3b4
#
_cell.length_a   1.000
_cell.length_b   1.000
_cell.length_c   1.000
_cell.angle_alpha   90.00
_cell.angle_beta   90.00
_cell.angle_gamma   90.00
#
_symmetry.space_group_name_H-M   'P 1'
#
loop_
_entity.id
_entity.type
_entity.pdbx_description
1 polymer ?
#
loop_
_entity_poly.entity_id
_entity_poly.type
_entity_poly.pdbx_seq_one_letter_code
_entity_poly.pdbx_strand_id
1 'polypeptide(L)'
;MGKYFEEFRVGEKVITEKRTITEADIMEFARLSGDDNRIHTDAEFSKTTVFGKQVAHGLLGLSIASGLAWKTGLMDGTVIAFRELTEWKFVKPVFIGDTIHVELVTAETKALSRIGGGSVTINLEVKNQNEEVCHRGTWVVLIMSRPS
;
A
#
# COMPACT_ATOMS: atom_id res chain seq x y z
N MET A 1 15.66 -2.50 13.27
CA MET A 1 14.97 -1.28 13.72
C MET A 1 14.74 -0.34 12.56
N GLY A 2 13.58 0.26 12.48
CA GLY A 2 13.26 1.20 11.42
C GLY A 2 13.95 2.54 11.59
N LYS A 3 13.71 3.42 10.62
CA LYS A 3 14.25 4.78 10.67
C LYS A 3 13.50 5.63 11.68
N TYR A 4 14.21 6.41 12.44
CA TYR A 4 13.63 7.52 13.20
C TYR A 4 13.33 8.70 12.28
N PHE A 5 12.50 9.62 12.73
CA PHE A 5 12.06 10.77 11.94
C PHE A 5 13.24 11.51 11.28
N GLU A 6 14.31 11.74 12.01
CA GLU A 6 15.47 12.49 11.54
C GLU A 6 16.26 11.78 10.43
N GLU A 7 15.99 10.49 10.22
CA GLU A 7 16.70 9.69 9.22
C GLU A 7 15.99 9.64 7.86
N PHE A 8 14.76 10.15 7.78
CA PHE A 8 14.07 10.24 6.50
C PHE A 8 14.61 11.39 5.67
N ARG A 9 14.84 11.15 4.39
CA ARG A 9 15.35 12.15 3.45
C ARG A 9 14.39 12.28 2.28
N VAL A 10 13.99 13.52 1.98
CA VAL A 10 13.16 13.80 0.80
C VAL A 10 13.88 13.30 -0.45
N GLY A 11 13.13 12.58 -1.30
CA GLY A 11 13.63 11.99 -2.52
C GLY A 11 14.15 10.55 -2.39
N GLU A 12 14.31 10.04 -1.18
CA GLU A 12 14.68 8.63 -1.00
C GLU A 12 13.59 7.71 -1.50
N LYS A 13 14.00 6.71 -2.27
CA LYS A 13 13.08 5.70 -2.80
C LYS A 13 13.38 4.34 -2.16
N VAL A 14 12.32 3.65 -1.76
CA VAL A 14 12.38 2.26 -1.30
C VAL A 14 11.46 1.44 -2.19
N ILE A 15 11.96 0.28 -2.65
CA ILE A 15 11.19 -0.66 -3.47
C ILE A 15 10.99 -1.91 -2.63
N THR A 16 9.75 -2.36 -2.52
CA THR A 16 9.39 -3.53 -1.71
C THR A 16 9.71 -4.84 -2.45
N GLU A 17 9.62 -5.94 -1.73
CA GLU A 17 9.53 -7.26 -2.34
C GLU A 17 8.26 -7.37 -3.16
N LYS A 18 8.15 -8.42 -3.95
CA LYS A 18 7.01 -8.69 -4.83
C LYS A 18 6.06 -9.69 -4.17
N ARG A 19 4.77 -9.58 -4.53
CA ARG A 19 3.75 -10.53 -4.09
C ARG A 19 2.76 -10.82 -5.21
N THR A 20 2.52 -12.09 -5.47
CA THR A 20 1.51 -12.54 -6.44
C THR A 20 0.15 -12.59 -5.77
N ILE A 21 -0.86 -12.04 -6.43
CA ILE A 21 -2.24 -12.02 -5.95
C ILE A 21 -2.91 -13.34 -6.33
N THR A 22 -3.52 -13.99 -5.35
CA THR A 22 -4.19 -15.28 -5.54
C THR A 22 -5.70 -15.15 -5.36
N GLU A 23 -6.43 -16.14 -5.86
CA GLU A 23 -7.88 -16.23 -5.60
C GLU A 23 -8.15 -16.31 -4.10
N ALA A 24 -7.33 -17.05 -3.36
CA ALA A 24 -7.45 -17.15 -1.90
C ALA A 24 -7.34 -15.79 -1.21
N ASP A 25 -6.47 -14.92 -1.68
CA ASP A 25 -6.35 -13.55 -1.15
C ASP A 25 -7.67 -12.79 -1.30
N ILE A 26 -8.29 -12.88 -2.46
CA ILE A 26 -9.57 -12.22 -2.75
C ILE A 26 -10.68 -12.77 -1.87
N MET A 27 -10.78 -14.09 -1.78
CA MET A 27 -11.84 -14.73 -0.99
C MET A 27 -11.68 -14.44 0.50
N GLU A 28 -10.45 -14.42 0.99
CA GLU A 28 -10.18 -14.09 2.38
C GLU A 28 -10.49 -12.63 2.71
N PHE A 29 -10.15 -11.71 1.82
CA PHE A 29 -10.49 -10.31 1.98
C PHE A 29 -12.01 -10.09 1.94
N ALA A 30 -12.72 -10.77 1.04
CA ALA A 30 -14.17 -10.73 0.96
C ALA A 30 -14.81 -11.20 2.28
N ARG A 31 -14.28 -12.28 2.85
CA ARG A 31 -14.76 -12.81 4.13
C ARG A 31 -14.49 -11.82 5.27
N LEU A 32 -13.27 -11.27 5.34
CA LEU A 32 -12.87 -10.35 6.39
C LEU A 32 -13.66 -9.04 6.34
N SER A 33 -13.79 -8.45 5.16
CA SER A 33 -14.41 -7.13 4.96
C SER A 33 -15.94 -7.18 4.82
N GLY A 34 -16.48 -8.33 4.42
CA GLY A 34 -17.89 -8.46 4.02
C GLY A 34 -18.15 -8.00 2.60
N ASP A 35 -17.15 -7.54 1.87
CA ASP A 35 -17.28 -7.14 0.46
C ASP A 35 -17.13 -8.37 -0.45
N ASP A 36 -18.22 -9.09 -0.59
CA ASP A 36 -18.29 -10.28 -1.44
C ASP A 36 -18.89 -9.99 -2.82
N ASN A 37 -18.75 -8.76 -3.30
CA ASN A 37 -19.24 -8.36 -4.61
C ASN A 37 -18.77 -9.37 -5.68
N ARG A 38 -19.71 -9.77 -6.52
CA ARG A 38 -19.50 -10.83 -7.52
C ARG A 38 -18.40 -10.51 -8.54
N ILE A 39 -18.06 -9.23 -8.76
CA ILE A 39 -16.94 -8.88 -9.65
C ILE A 39 -15.61 -9.38 -9.12
N HIS A 40 -15.52 -9.64 -7.81
CA HIS A 40 -14.32 -10.17 -7.16
C HIS A 40 -14.41 -11.67 -6.95
N THR A 41 -15.60 -12.18 -6.59
CA THR A 41 -15.77 -13.52 -6.02
C THR A 41 -16.34 -14.55 -6.97
N ASP A 42 -16.90 -14.15 -8.11
CA ASP A 42 -17.60 -15.04 -9.04
C ASP A 42 -16.98 -14.97 -10.43
N ALA A 43 -16.26 -16.03 -10.80
CA ALA A 43 -15.56 -16.10 -12.10
C ALA A 43 -16.52 -16.02 -13.28
N GLU A 44 -17.68 -16.68 -13.20
CA GLU A 44 -18.66 -16.66 -14.30
C GLU A 44 -19.32 -15.30 -14.46
N PHE A 45 -19.70 -14.67 -13.36
CA PHE A 45 -20.25 -13.33 -13.39
C PHE A 45 -19.21 -12.33 -13.93
N SER A 46 -17.97 -12.45 -13.51
CA SER A 46 -16.90 -11.54 -13.89
C SER A 46 -16.65 -11.51 -15.39
N LYS A 47 -16.91 -12.60 -16.09
CA LYS A 47 -16.82 -12.67 -17.55
C LYS A 47 -17.78 -11.70 -18.24
N THR A 48 -18.86 -11.32 -17.57
CA THR A 48 -19.89 -10.40 -18.14
C THR A 48 -19.55 -8.94 -17.89
N THR A 49 -18.53 -8.65 -17.11
CA THR A 49 -18.12 -7.29 -16.75
C THR A 49 -17.10 -6.75 -17.73
N VAL A 50 -16.85 -5.44 -17.65
CA VAL A 50 -15.82 -4.77 -18.47
C VAL A 50 -14.41 -5.36 -18.22
N PHE A 51 -14.19 -5.99 -17.06
CA PHE A 51 -12.90 -6.60 -16.72
C PHE A 51 -12.69 -7.97 -17.36
N GLY A 52 -13.77 -8.69 -17.68
CA GLY A 52 -13.73 -10.01 -18.33
C GLY A 52 -13.26 -11.16 -17.42
N LYS A 53 -12.82 -10.88 -16.21
CA LYS A 53 -12.36 -11.86 -15.21
C LYS A 53 -12.40 -11.22 -13.82
N GLN A 54 -12.20 -12.06 -12.79
CA GLN A 54 -12.21 -11.58 -11.41
C GLN A 54 -11.12 -10.53 -11.19
N VAL A 55 -11.53 -9.39 -10.66
CA VAL A 55 -10.63 -8.30 -10.29
C VAL A 55 -10.46 -8.28 -8.76
N ALA A 56 -9.25 -8.06 -8.30
CA ALA A 56 -8.99 -7.88 -6.88
C ALA A 56 -9.65 -6.57 -6.40
N HIS A 57 -10.17 -6.60 -5.17
CA HIS A 57 -10.65 -5.36 -4.54
C HIS A 57 -9.51 -4.34 -4.52
N GLY A 58 -9.82 -3.10 -4.85
CA GLY A 58 -8.83 -2.02 -4.72
C GLY A 58 -8.30 -1.92 -3.29
N LEU A 59 -9.19 -2.07 -2.30
CA LEU A 59 -8.79 -2.04 -0.89
C LEU A 59 -7.95 -3.23 -0.48
N LEU A 60 -8.09 -4.39 -1.13
CA LEU A 60 -7.18 -5.53 -0.93
C LEU A 60 -5.77 -5.15 -1.39
N GLY A 61 -5.65 -4.56 -2.57
CA GLY A 61 -4.36 -4.12 -3.10
C GLY A 61 -3.69 -3.09 -2.20
N LEU A 62 -4.46 -2.15 -1.69
CA LEU A 62 -3.97 -1.16 -0.72
C LEU A 62 -3.51 -1.83 0.58
N SER A 63 -4.27 -2.80 1.08
CA SER A 63 -3.92 -3.53 2.30
C SER A 63 -2.63 -4.33 2.13
N ILE A 64 -2.47 -5.00 0.99
CA ILE A 64 -1.23 -5.73 0.66
C ILE A 64 -0.07 -4.77 0.52
N ALA A 65 -0.28 -3.61 -0.10
CA ALA A 65 0.75 -2.57 -0.21
C ALA A 65 1.26 -2.13 1.16
N SER A 66 0.36 -1.98 2.14
CA SER A 66 0.75 -1.64 3.50
C SER A 66 1.63 -2.72 4.13
N GLY A 67 1.31 -3.99 3.90
CA GLY A 67 2.11 -5.12 4.38
C GLY A 67 3.49 -5.19 3.72
N LEU A 68 3.54 -4.97 2.40
CA LEU A 68 4.81 -4.93 1.68
C LEU A 68 5.69 -3.79 2.17
N ALA A 69 5.11 -2.62 2.40
CA ALA A 69 5.83 -1.47 2.96
C ALA A 69 6.37 -1.78 4.36
N TRP A 70 5.56 -2.40 5.21
CA TRP A 70 5.97 -2.83 6.55
C TRP A 70 7.19 -3.77 6.49
N LYS A 71 7.17 -4.75 5.59
CA LYS A 71 8.22 -5.75 5.45
C LYS A 71 9.57 -5.18 5.01
N THR A 72 9.61 -3.95 4.52
CA THR A 72 10.90 -3.30 4.22
C THR A 72 11.71 -3.00 5.48
N GLY A 73 11.06 -3.03 6.64
CA GLY A 73 11.67 -2.66 7.91
C GLY A 73 11.78 -1.15 8.13
N LEU A 74 11.38 -0.36 7.13
CA LEU A 74 11.56 1.10 7.14
C LEU A 74 11.00 1.79 8.39
N MET A 75 9.90 1.27 8.91
CA MET A 75 9.18 1.88 10.04
C MET A 75 9.11 0.95 11.25
N ASP A 76 9.91 -0.09 11.30
CA ASP A 76 9.85 -1.08 12.37
C ASP A 76 10.23 -0.46 13.71
N GLY A 77 9.29 -0.46 14.66
CA GLY A 77 9.48 0.05 16.00
C GLY A 77 9.51 1.57 16.11
N THR A 78 9.34 2.30 15.00
CA THR A 78 9.41 3.77 15.01
C THR A 78 8.13 4.46 14.59
N VAL A 79 7.18 3.74 13.99
CA VAL A 79 5.90 4.32 13.61
C VAL A 79 5.05 4.62 14.86
N ILE A 80 4.49 5.83 14.93
CA ILE A 80 3.52 6.21 15.95
C ILE A 80 2.12 5.87 15.45
N ALA A 81 1.79 6.30 14.24
CA ALA A 81 0.48 6.08 13.66
C ALA A 81 0.50 6.28 12.13
N PHE A 82 -0.38 5.60 11.45
CA PHE A 82 -0.76 5.91 10.08
C PHE A 82 -1.86 6.97 10.18
N ARG A 83 -1.55 8.18 9.74
CA ARG A 83 -2.42 9.34 9.99
C ARG A 83 -3.39 9.62 8.86
N GLU A 84 -2.93 9.53 7.62
CA GLU A 84 -3.69 10.06 6.50
C GLU A 84 -3.36 9.33 5.21
N LEU A 85 -4.39 9.16 4.40
CA LEU A 85 -4.31 8.63 3.04
C LEU A 85 -4.95 9.67 2.14
N THR A 86 -4.19 10.24 1.22
CA THR A 86 -4.68 11.30 0.34
C THR A 86 -4.48 10.96 -1.13
N GLU A 87 -5.42 11.42 -1.96
CA GLU A 87 -5.35 11.30 -3.41
C GLU A 87 -5.09 9.87 -3.89
N TRP A 88 -5.61 8.88 -3.17
CA TRP A 88 -5.46 7.49 -3.57
C TRP A 88 -6.33 7.19 -4.77
N LYS A 89 -5.73 6.68 -5.84
CA LYS A 89 -6.42 6.36 -7.09
C LYS A 89 -6.13 4.92 -7.49
N PHE A 90 -7.19 4.24 -7.93
CA PHE A 90 -7.12 2.90 -8.51
C PHE A 90 -7.05 3.08 -10.03
N VAL A 91 -5.84 3.12 -10.57
CA VAL A 91 -5.58 3.52 -11.96
C VAL A 91 -5.80 2.37 -12.92
N LYS A 92 -5.39 1.15 -12.55
CA LYS A 92 -5.57 -0.07 -13.33
C LYS A 92 -6.02 -1.21 -12.46
N PRO A 93 -6.84 -2.13 -12.97
CA PRO A 93 -7.25 -3.30 -12.21
C PRO A 93 -6.07 -4.23 -11.92
N VAL A 94 -6.14 -4.91 -10.79
CA VAL A 94 -5.23 -5.99 -10.42
C VAL A 94 -6.02 -7.29 -10.48
N PHE A 95 -5.48 -8.27 -11.20
CA PHE A 95 -6.14 -9.56 -11.42
C PHE A 95 -5.45 -10.68 -10.66
N ILE A 96 -6.14 -11.82 -10.54
CA ILE A 96 -5.54 -13.05 -10.04
C ILE A 96 -4.33 -13.39 -10.91
N GLY A 97 -3.20 -13.70 -10.28
CA GLY A 97 -1.96 -14.02 -10.97
C GLY A 97 -1.05 -12.83 -11.21
N ASP A 98 -1.55 -11.61 -11.05
CA ASP A 98 -0.68 -10.43 -11.12
C ASP A 98 0.27 -10.42 -9.93
N THR A 99 1.50 -9.97 -10.18
CA THR A 99 2.53 -9.84 -9.16
C THR A 99 2.80 -8.35 -8.92
N ILE A 100 2.51 -7.89 -7.72
CA ILE A 100 2.64 -6.47 -7.38
C ILE A 100 3.84 -6.21 -6.46
N HIS A 101 4.35 -5.01 -6.56
CA HIS A 101 5.32 -4.43 -5.62
C HIS A 101 5.00 -2.96 -5.43
N VAL A 102 5.63 -2.34 -4.45
CA VAL A 102 5.38 -0.93 -4.12
C VAL A 102 6.67 -0.15 -4.20
N GLU A 103 6.60 1.04 -4.77
CA GLU A 103 7.66 2.03 -4.72
C GLU A 103 7.22 3.16 -3.81
N LEU A 104 8.04 3.43 -2.80
CA LEU A 104 7.79 4.48 -1.80
C LEU A 104 8.85 5.57 -1.96
N VAL A 105 8.41 6.81 -2.09
CA VAL A 105 9.32 7.95 -2.17
C VAL A 105 8.95 8.95 -1.08
N THR A 106 9.90 9.28 -0.22
CA THR A 106 9.71 10.32 0.78
C THR A 106 9.55 11.67 0.07
N ALA A 107 8.40 12.30 0.26
CA ALA A 107 8.05 13.55 -0.40
C ALA A 107 8.24 14.77 0.49
N GLU A 108 7.97 14.62 1.80
CA GLU A 108 8.04 15.74 2.75
C GLU A 108 8.25 15.19 4.16
N THR A 109 8.95 15.96 4.98
CA THR A 109 9.08 15.68 6.41
C THR A 109 8.76 16.95 7.19
N LYS A 110 8.03 16.80 8.30
CA LYS A 110 7.65 17.93 9.14
C LYS A 110 7.76 17.55 10.61
N ALA A 111 8.63 18.23 11.34
CA ALA A 111 8.76 18.00 12.78
C ALA A 111 7.49 18.40 13.53
N LEU A 112 7.08 17.53 14.46
CA LEU A 112 5.92 17.72 15.32
C LEU A 112 6.34 17.43 16.76
N SER A 113 6.98 18.40 17.40
CA SER A 113 7.55 18.22 18.74
C SER A 113 6.53 17.76 19.77
N ARG A 114 5.26 18.16 19.61
CA ARG A 114 4.17 17.77 20.53
C ARG A 114 3.95 16.27 20.62
N ILE A 115 4.28 15.53 19.57
CA ILE A 115 4.11 14.07 19.55
C ILE A 115 5.41 13.31 19.76
N GLY A 116 6.52 14.01 19.96
CA GLY A 116 7.84 13.38 20.08
C GLY A 116 8.35 12.79 18.78
N GLY A 117 8.06 13.43 17.66
CA GLY A 117 8.44 12.95 16.34
C GLY A 117 8.07 13.90 15.23
N GLY A 118 7.67 13.37 14.13
CA GLY A 118 7.24 14.17 12.99
C GLY A 118 6.35 13.40 12.03
N SER A 119 5.81 14.12 11.05
CA SER A 119 5.07 13.52 9.96
C SER A 119 6.01 13.29 8.76
N VAL A 120 5.89 12.13 8.16
CA VAL A 120 6.60 11.78 6.92
C VAL A 120 5.54 11.54 5.85
N THR A 121 5.59 12.34 4.79
CA THR A 121 4.70 12.21 3.65
C THR A 121 5.40 11.36 2.61
N ILE A 122 4.74 10.28 2.19
CA ILE A 122 5.31 9.28 1.29
C ILE A 122 4.40 9.16 0.07
N ASN A 123 4.96 9.33 -1.11
CA ASN A 123 4.26 9.03 -2.36
C ASN A 123 4.47 7.55 -2.69
N LEU A 124 3.39 6.85 -3.03
CA LEU A 124 3.42 5.43 -3.36
C LEU A 124 2.89 5.17 -4.75
N GLU A 125 3.53 4.19 -5.38
CA GLU A 125 2.98 3.57 -6.58
C GLU A 125 2.98 2.05 -6.37
N VAL A 126 1.83 1.43 -6.62
CA VAL A 126 1.69 -0.03 -6.66
C VAL A 126 1.76 -0.44 -8.11
N LYS A 127 2.75 -1.24 -8.46
CA LYS A 127 3.02 -1.66 -9.84
C LYS A 127 2.84 -3.16 -10.00
N ASN A 128 2.39 -3.56 -11.18
CA ASN A 128 2.27 -4.98 -11.54
C ASN A 128 3.57 -5.50 -12.16
N GLN A 129 3.58 -6.74 -12.64
CA GLN A 129 4.72 -7.41 -13.26
C GLN A 129 5.23 -6.72 -14.53
N ASN A 130 4.41 -5.88 -15.16
CA ASN A 130 4.76 -5.13 -16.36
C ASN A 130 5.22 -3.70 -16.06
N GLU A 131 5.49 -3.39 -14.78
CA GLU A 131 5.85 -2.05 -14.31
C GLU A 131 4.74 -1.01 -14.55
N GLU A 132 3.51 -1.46 -14.72
CA GLU A 132 2.37 -0.57 -14.87
C GLU A 132 1.86 -0.14 -13.49
N VAL A 133 1.56 1.15 -13.34
CA VAL A 133 1.00 1.68 -12.10
C VAL A 133 -0.47 1.26 -12.01
N CYS A 134 -0.79 0.46 -10.99
CA CYS A 134 -2.15 0.02 -10.71
C CYS A 134 -2.84 0.91 -9.68
N HIS A 135 -2.12 1.29 -8.64
CA HIS A 135 -2.58 2.24 -7.62
C HIS A 135 -1.52 3.30 -7.39
N ARG A 136 -1.93 4.48 -6.99
CA ARG A 136 -1.01 5.54 -6.56
C ARG A 136 -1.69 6.46 -5.56
N GLY A 137 -0.90 7.08 -4.74
CA GLY A 137 -1.41 8.04 -3.77
C GLY A 137 -0.34 8.44 -2.77
N THR A 138 -0.78 9.07 -1.70
CA THR A 138 0.10 9.64 -0.70
C THR A 138 -0.31 9.16 0.68
N TRP A 139 0.68 8.72 1.46
CA TRP A 139 0.52 8.37 2.86
C TRP A 139 1.20 9.42 3.72
N VAL A 140 0.57 9.75 4.84
CA VAL A 140 1.19 10.54 5.90
C VAL A 140 1.29 9.65 7.13
N VAL A 141 2.50 9.35 7.56
CA VAL A 141 2.77 8.54 8.73
C VAL A 141 3.47 9.38 9.80
N LEU A 142 3.16 9.10 11.05
CA LEU A 142 3.82 9.75 12.18
C LEU A 142 4.91 8.83 12.69
N ILE A 143 6.13 9.36 12.75
CA ILE A 143 7.33 8.61 13.09
C ILE A 143 8.00 9.24 14.32
N MET A 144 8.47 8.40 15.22
CA MET A 144 9.21 8.82 16.42
C MET A 144 10.51 9.51 16.08
N SER A 145 10.85 10.52 16.86
CA SER A 145 12.21 11.06 16.93
C SER A 145 13.12 10.11 17.70
N ARG A 146 14.42 10.22 17.43
CA ARG A 146 15.41 9.48 18.24
C ARG A 146 15.25 9.81 19.70
N PRO A 147 15.40 8.82 20.59
CA PRO A 147 15.49 9.10 22.03
C PRO A 147 16.66 10.03 22.31
N SER A 148 16.46 10.94 23.24
CA SER A 148 17.53 11.88 23.68
C SER A 148 18.52 11.22 24.62
#